data_3639ae24c4615f104203242cbe540b9f
#
_entry.id   3639ae24c4615f104203242cbe540b9f
#
_cell.length_a   1.000
_cell.length_b   1.000
_cell.length_c   1.000
_cell.angle_alpha   90.00
_cell.angle_beta   90.00
_cell.angle_gamma   90.00
#
_symmetry.space_group_name_H-M   'P 1'
#
loop_
_entity.id
_entity.type
_entity.pdbx_description
1 polymer ?
#
loop_
_entity_poly.entity_id
_entity_poly.type
_entity_poly.pdbx_seq_one_letter_code
_entity_poly.pdbx_strand_id
1 'polypeptide(L)'
;MQRVRRMTVTDNQTNLVTRVLIARIPAEGIADFRAYEAAVLPLLPEHNGRLERRLRNQDGTIEMHIVSFASEADFQNYRNDPRRTAQAALLKKSSAILESLPMTNVC
;
A
#
# COMPACT_ATOMS: atom_id res chain seq x y z
N MET A 1 -28.73 -18.38 -12.57
CA MET A 1 -28.21 -17.95 -12.59
C MET A 1 -27.78 -17.27 -12.67
N GLN A 2 -27.38 -16.92 -12.28
CA GLN A 2 -26.85 -16.36 -12.32
C GLN A 2 -26.07 -16.07 -12.01
N ARG A 3 -25.89 -16.41 -11.65
CA ARG A 3 -24.96 -16.09 -11.28
C ARG A 3 -24.06 -16.31 -11.75
N VAL A 4 -23.89 -16.21 -12.21
CA VAL A 4 -22.96 -16.47 -12.52
C VAL A 4 -22.17 -16.08 -13.34
N ARG A 5 -21.84 -15.45 -14.26
CA ARG A 5 -21.05 -15.03 -14.78
C ARG A 5 -20.39 -13.77 -14.53
N ARG A 6 -20.75 -12.92 -14.28
CA ARG A 6 -20.17 -11.92 -13.49
C ARG A 6 -19.24 -12.48 -12.48
N MET A 7 -19.31 -13.75 -12.35
CA MET A 7 -18.44 -14.46 -11.51
C MET A 7 -17.01 -14.33 -11.88
N THR A 8 -16.67 -14.18 -13.14
CA THR A 8 -15.30 -14.00 -13.57
C THR A 8 -14.67 -12.76 -12.94
N VAL A 9 -15.41 -11.65 -12.92
CA VAL A 9 -14.93 -10.43 -12.29
C VAL A 9 -14.78 -10.61 -10.78
N THR A 10 -15.75 -11.30 -10.17
CA THR A 10 -15.72 -11.57 -8.75
C THR A 10 -14.52 -12.44 -8.39
N ASP A 11 -14.25 -13.47 -9.21
CA ASP A 11 -13.12 -14.36 -8.98
C ASP A 11 -11.80 -13.61 -9.04
N ASN A 12 -11.65 -12.69 -9.99
CA ASN A 12 -10.45 -11.89 -10.08
C ASN A 12 -10.25 -11.04 -8.83
N GLN A 13 -11.34 -10.46 -8.31
CA GLN A 13 -11.25 -9.65 -7.10
C GLN A 13 -10.93 -10.49 -5.87
N THR A 14 -11.45 -11.70 -5.78
CA THR A 14 -11.18 -12.55 -4.63
C THR A 14 -9.75 -13.06 -4.60
N ASN A 15 -9.06 -13.03 -5.76
CA ASN A 15 -7.66 -13.45 -5.83
C ASN A 15 -6.68 -12.32 -5.56
N LEU A 16 -7.15 -11.10 -5.43
CA LEU A 16 -6.29 -9.97 -5.10
C LEU A 16 -5.81 -10.05 -3.66
N VAL A 17 -4.57 -9.68 -3.46
CA VAL A 17 -4.00 -9.52 -2.13
C VAL A 17 -4.22 -8.07 -1.73
N THR A 18 -4.92 -7.85 -0.63
CA THR A 18 -5.21 -6.51 -0.13
C THR A 18 -4.45 -6.27 1.16
N ARG A 19 -3.78 -5.13 1.23
CA ARG A 19 -3.05 -4.70 2.43
C ARG A 19 -3.51 -3.31 2.81
N VAL A 20 -3.65 -3.10 4.11
CA VAL A 20 -3.94 -1.78 4.66
C VAL A 20 -2.70 -1.32 5.40
N LEU A 21 -2.18 -0.17 5.00
CA LEU A 21 -1.05 0.46 5.67
C LEU A 21 -1.56 1.62 6.49
N ILE A 22 -1.17 1.67 7.75
CA ILE A 22 -1.43 2.82 8.62
C ILE A 22 -0.09 3.39 9.02
N ALA A 23 0.11 4.68 8.76
CA ALA A 23 1.32 5.39 9.11
C ALA A 23 1.01 6.45 10.16
N ARG A 24 1.77 6.44 11.25
CA ARG A 24 1.72 7.50 12.27
C ARG A 24 3.02 8.25 12.20
N ILE A 25 2.94 9.55 11.93
CA ILE A 25 4.07 10.36 11.50
C ILE A 25 4.21 11.56 12.46
N PRO A 26 5.36 11.71 13.14
CA PRO A 26 5.58 12.93 13.91
C PRO A 26 5.49 14.16 13.01
N ALA A 27 5.01 15.26 13.55
CA ALA A 27 4.83 16.47 12.75
C ALA A 27 6.10 16.90 12.02
N GLU A 28 7.24 16.77 12.68
CA GLU A 28 8.52 17.15 12.10
C GLU A 28 9.03 16.14 11.06
N GLY A 29 8.40 14.98 10.98
CA GLY A 29 8.79 13.94 10.02
C GLY A 29 7.93 13.90 8.76
N ILE A 30 6.91 14.75 8.66
CA ILE A 30 5.96 14.68 7.56
C ILE A 30 6.63 14.89 6.21
N ALA A 31 7.54 15.86 6.10
CA ALA A 31 8.20 16.14 4.83
C ALA A 31 9.03 14.94 4.35
N ASP A 32 9.79 14.32 5.26
CA ASP A 32 10.61 13.16 4.93
C ASP A 32 9.73 11.96 4.56
N PHE A 33 8.63 11.76 5.27
CA PHE A 33 7.71 10.68 4.96
C PHE A 33 7.08 10.86 3.58
N ARG A 34 6.69 12.08 3.23
CA ARG A 34 6.13 12.35 1.90
C ARG A 34 7.15 12.16 0.79
N ALA A 35 8.41 12.52 1.05
CA ALA A 35 9.48 12.25 0.09
C ALA A 35 9.67 10.74 -0.12
N TYR A 36 9.60 9.96 0.96
CA TYR A 36 9.64 8.51 0.87
C TYR A 36 8.49 7.98 0.01
N GLU A 37 7.27 8.42 0.26
CA GLU A 37 6.11 7.98 -0.51
C GLU A 37 6.22 8.35 -1.99
N ALA A 38 6.70 9.56 -2.28
CA ALA A 38 6.87 10.01 -3.66
C ALA A 38 7.85 9.12 -4.42
N ALA A 39 8.80 8.53 -3.72
CA ALA A 39 9.77 7.63 -4.35
C ALA A 39 9.23 6.21 -4.51
N VAL A 40 8.42 5.70 -3.57
CA VAL A 40 8.05 4.29 -3.57
C VAL A 40 6.68 3.99 -4.15
N LEU A 41 5.71 4.90 -4.03
CA LEU A 41 4.37 4.65 -4.56
C LEU A 41 4.34 4.44 -6.08
N PRO A 42 5.14 5.18 -6.88
CA PRO A 42 5.15 4.96 -8.33
C PRO A 42 5.63 3.56 -8.74
N LEU A 43 6.25 2.81 -7.83
CA LEU A 43 6.70 1.46 -8.13
C LEU A 43 5.57 0.43 -8.10
N LEU A 44 4.43 0.76 -7.51
CA LEU A 44 3.31 -0.16 -7.38
C LEU A 44 2.88 -0.80 -8.70
N PRO A 45 2.63 -0.02 -9.77
CA PRO A 45 2.17 -0.64 -11.02
C PRO A 45 3.18 -1.61 -11.62
N GLU A 46 4.47 -1.43 -11.36
CA GLU A 46 5.51 -2.33 -11.87
C GLU A 46 5.47 -3.71 -11.23
N HIS A 47 4.77 -3.83 -10.10
CA HIS A 47 4.60 -5.09 -9.39
C HIS A 47 3.13 -5.50 -9.35
N ASN A 48 2.36 -5.10 -10.35
CA ASN A 48 0.93 -5.42 -10.42
C ASN A 48 0.19 -4.97 -9.17
N GLY A 49 0.65 -3.85 -8.60
CA GLY A 49 0.07 -3.25 -7.43
C GLY A 49 -0.75 -2.02 -7.78
N ARG A 50 -1.68 -1.69 -6.90
CA ARG A 50 -2.60 -0.59 -7.12
C ARG A 50 -2.92 0.09 -5.80
N LEU A 51 -2.80 1.41 -5.77
CA LEU A 51 -3.24 2.19 -4.64
C LEU A 51 -4.74 2.42 -4.79
N GLU A 52 -5.54 1.64 -4.06
CA GLU A 52 -6.99 1.70 -4.17
C GLU A 52 -7.54 2.95 -3.50
N ARG A 53 -6.95 3.32 -2.36
CA ARG A 53 -7.41 4.47 -1.63
C ARG A 53 -6.29 5.01 -0.74
N ARG A 54 -6.24 6.33 -0.62
CA ARG A 54 -5.26 7.02 0.22
C ARG A 54 -5.99 8.07 1.04
N LEU A 55 -5.88 7.97 2.34
CA LEU A 55 -6.53 8.87 3.27
C LEU A 55 -5.48 9.50 4.17
N ARG A 56 -5.75 10.72 4.59
CA ARG A 56 -4.86 11.47 5.46
C ARG A 56 -5.71 12.29 6.41
N ASN A 57 -5.32 12.34 7.69
CA ASN A 57 -6.02 13.21 8.62
C ASN A 57 -5.62 14.67 8.40
N GLN A 58 -6.27 15.58 9.12
CA GLN A 58 -6.18 17.01 8.85
C GLN A 58 -4.76 17.56 8.96
N ASP A 59 -4.02 17.17 10.00
CA ASP A 59 -2.66 17.70 10.21
C ASP A 59 -1.55 16.87 9.56
N GLY A 60 -1.90 15.79 8.86
CA GLY A 60 -0.93 14.97 8.13
C GLY A 60 -0.15 13.99 8.99
N THR A 61 -0.50 13.83 10.26
CA THR A 61 0.22 12.94 11.17
C THR A 61 -0.24 11.49 11.08
N ILE A 62 -1.35 11.23 10.39
CA ILE A 62 -1.82 9.87 10.14
C ILE A 62 -2.16 9.74 8.66
N GLU A 63 -1.69 8.67 8.05
CA GLU A 63 -2.03 8.36 6.67
C GLU A 63 -2.39 6.89 6.58
N MET A 64 -3.40 6.58 5.76
CA MET A 64 -3.84 5.21 5.54
C MET A 64 -3.85 4.94 4.05
N HIS A 65 -3.30 3.80 3.65
CA HIS A 65 -3.34 3.34 2.27
C HIS A 65 -4.04 1.99 2.20
N ILE A 66 -4.91 1.82 1.22
CA ILE A 66 -5.43 0.52 0.85
C ILE A 66 -4.80 0.18 -0.48
N VAL A 67 -4.02 -0.90 -0.51
CA VAL A 67 -3.30 -1.33 -1.71
C VAL A 67 -3.69 -2.76 -2.03
N SER A 68 -3.75 -3.07 -3.33
CA SER A 68 -4.00 -4.42 -3.79
C SER A 68 -2.89 -4.86 -4.74
N PHE A 69 -2.63 -6.16 -4.76
CA PHE A 69 -1.66 -6.78 -5.67
C PHE A 69 -2.31 -7.99 -6.32
N ALA A 70 -1.88 -8.32 -7.52
CA ALA A 70 -2.43 -9.47 -8.23
C ALA A 70 -2.10 -10.79 -7.51
N SER A 71 -1.00 -10.84 -6.75
CA SER A 71 -0.59 -12.04 -6.03
C SER A 71 0.26 -11.68 -4.82
N GLU A 72 0.43 -12.65 -3.93
CA GLU A 72 1.35 -12.49 -2.79
C GLU A 72 2.78 -12.31 -3.27
N ALA A 73 3.17 -13.00 -4.35
CA ALA A 73 4.50 -12.85 -4.92
C ALA A 73 4.75 -11.40 -5.38
N ASP A 74 3.75 -10.80 -6.01
CA ASP A 74 3.85 -9.40 -6.44
C ASP A 74 4.04 -8.46 -5.25
N PHE A 75 3.31 -8.70 -4.17
CA PHE A 75 3.48 -7.91 -2.94
C PHE A 75 4.90 -8.05 -2.39
N GLN A 76 5.42 -9.28 -2.32
CA GLN A 76 6.77 -9.51 -1.80
C GLN A 76 7.81 -8.87 -2.72
N ASN A 77 7.62 -8.93 -4.03
CA ASN A 77 8.53 -8.31 -4.98
C ASN A 77 8.53 -6.78 -4.83
N TYR A 78 7.38 -6.17 -4.62
CA TYR A 78 7.29 -4.74 -4.34
C TYR A 78 8.01 -4.41 -3.05
N ARG A 79 7.73 -5.17 -2.00
CA ARG A 79 8.31 -4.94 -0.68
C ARG A 79 9.84 -4.99 -0.73
N ASN A 80 10.39 -5.89 -1.54
CA ASN A 80 11.83 -6.13 -1.62
C ASN A 80 12.52 -5.44 -2.80
N ASP A 81 11.79 -4.58 -3.53
CA ASP A 81 12.37 -3.85 -4.65
C ASP A 81 13.54 -3.00 -4.14
N PRO A 82 14.75 -3.13 -4.75
CA PRO A 82 15.91 -2.37 -4.30
C PRO A 82 15.70 -0.85 -4.33
N ARG A 83 14.88 -0.36 -5.26
CA ARG A 83 14.56 1.08 -5.32
C ARG A 83 13.76 1.51 -4.11
N ARG A 84 12.95 0.60 -3.57
CA ARG A 84 12.15 0.85 -2.38
C ARG A 84 13.03 0.78 -1.13
N THR A 85 13.86 -0.25 -1.03
CA THR A 85 14.75 -0.42 0.12
C THR A 85 15.80 0.69 0.18
N ALA A 86 16.18 1.24 -0.97
CA ALA A 86 17.11 2.37 -1.03
C ALA A 86 16.55 3.63 -0.35
N GLN A 87 15.23 3.72 -0.18
CA GLN A 87 14.59 4.87 0.47
C GLN A 87 14.38 4.66 1.97
N ALA A 88 14.85 3.55 2.53
CA ALA A 88 14.65 3.24 3.94
C ALA A 88 15.19 4.33 4.86
N ALA A 89 16.26 5.03 4.45
CA ALA A 89 16.83 6.11 5.26
C ALA A 89 15.85 7.27 5.44
N LEU A 90 15.08 7.62 4.40
CA LEU A 90 14.05 8.65 4.50
C LEU A 90 12.95 8.25 5.46
N LEU A 91 12.51 6.99 5.37
CA LEU A 91 11.48 6.49 6.26
C LEU A 91 11.96 6.54 7.72
N LYS A 92 13.18 6.09 7.96
CA LYS A 92 13.76 6.13 9.29
C LYS A 92 13.88 7.56 9.81
N LYS A 93 14.34 8.47 8.95
CA LYS A 93 14.48 9.89 9.31
C LYS A 93 13.15 10.52 9.68
N SER A 94 12.06 10.09 9.05
CA SER A 94 10.73 10.60 9.36
C SER A 94 10.25 10.21 10.74
N SER A 95 10.81 9.16 11.33
CA SER A 95 10.35 8.53 12.57
C SER A 95 8.90 8.03 12.49
N ALA A 96 8.38 7.82 11.29
CA ALA A 96 7.05 7.29 11.11
C ALA A 96 6.98 5.85 11.58
N ILE A 97 5.86 5.49 12.19
CA ILE A 97 5.59 4.13 12.62
C ILE A 97 4.56 3.56 11.64
N LEU A 98 4.94 2.47 10.98
CA LEU A 98 4.10 1.84 9.97
C LEU A 98 3.50 0.55 10.50
N GLU A 99 2.23 0.35 10.18
CA GLU A 99 1.54 -0.89 10.47
C GLU A 99 0.93 -1.39 9.16
N SER A 100 1.27 -2.61 8.76
CA SER A 100 0.78 -3.21 7.51
C SER A 100 -0.04 -4.44 7.85
N LEU A 101 -1.30 -4.44 7.41
CA LEU A 101 -2.27 -5.46 7.79
C LEU A 101 -2.79 -6.17 6.54
N PRO A 102 -2.71 -7.51 6.49
CA PRO A 102 -3.38 -8.24 5.42
C PRO A 102 -4.89 -8.23 5.67
N MET A 103 -5.63 -7.97 4.62
CA MET A 103 -7.08 -7.86 4.70
C MET A 103 -7.72 -8.65 3.57
N THR A 104 -8.94 -9.10 3.78
CA THR A 104 -9.75 -9.76 2.76
C THR A 104 -11.08 -9.06 2.64
N ASN A 105 -11.67 -9.17 1.46
CA ASN A 105 -13.01 -8.62 1.25
C ASN A 105 -14.03 -9.41 2.06
N VAL A 106 -14.98 -8.68 2.62
CA VAL A 106 -16.12 -9.28 3.33
C VAL A 106 -17.34 -9.14 2.45
N CYS A 107 -18.00 -10.25 2.19
CA CYS A 107 -19.18 -10.27 1.31
C CYS A 107 -20.47 -10.00 2.04
#